data_0c355627c9db214c7ae0786ab3b56c2e
#
_entry.id   0c355627c9db214c7ae0786ab3b56c2e
#
_cell.length_a   1.000
_cell.length_b   1.000
_cell.length_c   1.000
_cell.angle_alpha   90.00
_cell.angle_beta   90.00
_cell.angle_gamma   90.00
#
_symmetry.space_group_name_H-M   'P 1'
#
loop_
_entity.id
_entity.type
_entity.pdbx_description
1 polymer ?
#
loop_
_entity_poly.entity_id
_entity_poly.type
_entity_poly.pdbx_seq_one_letter_code
_entity_poly.pdbx_strand_id
1 'polypeptide(L)'
;MAVSNVYAVDLHSRRYTDFDLLRIGRAAGQGYAQPVTAFLVNVQIIACSAVGVVFGHVRAANPIGRFADGHYLRTSDIQSVQKEGRFWVVTTLNSRYVLASFRRDGGRAGLRDFLKLGSKGFFISPGRLH
;
A
#
# COMPACT_ATOMS: atom_id res chain seq x y z
N MET A 1 34.30 8.27 0.31
CA MET A 1 33.56 9.52 0.40
C MET A 1 32.26 9.29 1.13
N ALA A 2 31.94 10.18 2.04
CA ALA A 2 30.74 10.03 2.86
C ALA A 2 29.46 9.97 2.02
N VAL A 3 29.35 10.82 1.01
CA VAL A 3 28.17 10.85 0.15
C VAL A 3 27.98 9.54 -0.60
N SER A 4 29.08 8.99 -1.13
CA SER A 4 29.00 7.72 -1.85
C SER A 4 28.61 6.58 -0.92
N ASN A 5 29.12 6.58 0.31
CA ASN A 5 28.81 5.54 1.27
C ASN A 5 27.34 5.61 1.71
N VAL A 6 26.87 6.80 1.95
CA VAL A 6 25.46 7.00 2.31
C VAL A 6 24.55 6.54 1.19
N TYR A 7 24.88 6.89 -0.03
CA TYR A 7 24.11 6.49 -1.19
C TYR A 7 24.07 4.97 -1.35
N ALA A 8 25.20 4.31 -1.18
CA ALA A 8 25.28 2.86 -1.27
C ALA A 8 24.42 2.18 -0.20
N VAL A 9 24.43 2.72 1.02
CA VAL A 9 23.61 2.20 2.10
C VAL A 9 22.13 2.35 1.77
N ASP A 10 21.73 3.49 1.21
CA ASP A 10 20.35 3.72 0.82
C ASP A 10 19.91 2.72 -0.23
N LEU A 11 20.75 2.44 -1.20
CA LEU A 11 20.43 1.45 -2.22
C LEU A 11 20.24 0.06 -1.62
N HIS A 12 21.05 -0.31 -0.64
CA HIS A 12 20.94 -1.61 0.01
C HIS A 12 19.70 -1.71 0.91
N SER A 13 19.34 -0.62 1.53
CA SER A 13 18.17 -0.61 2.43
C SER A 13 16.88 -0.27 1.71
N ARG A 14 16.95 0.01 0.43
CA ARG A 14 15.81 0.38 -0.38
C ARG A 14 14.80 -0.78 -0.44
N ARG A 15 13.56 -0.47 -0.11
CA ARG A 15 12.49 -1.46 0.04
C ARG A 15 11.54 -1.47 -1.15
N TYR A 16 11.95 -0.88 -2.25
CA TYR A 16 11.17 -0.82 -3.47
C TYR A 16 12.13 -0.80 -4.65
N THR A 17 11.62 -1.16 -5.82
CA THR A 17 12.39 -1.30 -7.04
C THR A 17 11.97 -0.25 -8.06
N ASP A 18 12.72 -0.15 -9.16
CA ASP A 18 12.32 0.70 -10.26
C ASP A 18 10.98 0.25 -10.85
N PHE A 19 10.73 -1.04 -10.87
CA PHE A 19 9.45 -1.58 -11.27
C PHE A 19 8.32 -1.01 -10.40
N ASP A 20 8.52 -0.99 -9.08
CA ASP A 20 7.54 -0.42 -8.16
C ASP A 20 7.27 1.04 -8.48
N LEU A 21 8.30 1.82 -8.79
CA LEU A 21 8.13 3.22 -9.15
C LEU A 21 7.34 3.39 -10.44
N LEU A 22 7.56 2.53 -11.43
CA LEU A 22 6.75 2.53 -12.64
C LEU A 22 5.29 2.26 -12.34
N ARG A 23 5.03 1.33 -11.43
CA ARG A 23 3.66 1.00 -11.04
C ARG A 23 2.99 2.18 -10.35
N ILE A 24 3.71 2.92 -9.53
CA ILE A 24 3.18 4.14 -8.90
C ILE A 24 2.79 5.14 -9.97
N GLY A 25 3.64 5.34 -10.96
CA GLY A 25 3.34 6.25 -12.06
C GLY A 25 2.05 5.89 -12.79
N ARG A 26 1.87 4.61 -13.06
CA ARG A 26 0.65 4.13 -13.71
C ARG A 26 -0.57 4.28 -12.80
N ALA A 27 -0.41 3.94 -11.53
CA ALA A 27 -1.49 4.05 -10.57
C ALA A 27 -1.92 5.50 -10.38
N ALA A 28 -0.96 6.40 -10.28
CA ALA A 28 -1.26 7.82 -10.12
C ALA A 28 -1.92 8.43 -11.35
N GLY A 29 -1.65 7.88 -12.53
CA GLY A 29 -2.26 8.34 -13.77
C GLY A 29 -3.68 7.86 -13.98
N GLN A 30 -4.15 6.92 -13.16
CA GLN A 30 -5.51 6.41 -13.25
C GLN A 30 -6.45 7.25 -12.38
N GLY A 31 -7.69 7.41 -12.79
CA GLY A 31 -8.71 8.04 -11.95
C GLY A 31 -9.31 7.05 -10.97
N TYR A 32 -9.80 7.55 -9.84
CA TYR A 32 -10.41 6.74 -8.78
C TYR A 32 -11.75 7.33 -8.38
N ALA A 33 -12.64 6.47 -7.90
CA ALA A 33 -13.98 6.87 -7.52
C ALA A 33 -14.01 7.85 -6.36
N GLN A 34 -13.04 7.73 -5.45
CA GLN A 34 -12.93 8.58 -4.27
C GLN A 34 -11.49 9.05 -4.13
N PRO A 35 -11.24 10.12 -3.37
CA PRO A 35 -9.88 10.59 -3.16
C PRO A 35 -8.98 9.48 -2.57
N VAL A 36 -7.74 9.44 -3.03
CA VAL A 36 -6.74 8.48 -2.60
C VAL A 36 -5.87 9.11 -1.52
N THR A 37 -5.66 8.38 -0.43
CA THR A 37 -4.79 8.86 0.66
C THR A 37 -3.32 8.68 0.30
N ALA A 38 -2.97 7.53 -0.29
CA ALA A 38 -1.59 7.23 -0.66
C ALA A 38 -1.55 6.01 -1.56
N PHE A 39 -0.36 5.79 -2.12
CA PHE A 39 -0.05 4.61 -2.93
C PHE A 39 0.92 3.75 -2.15
N LEU A 40 0.73 2.44 -2.20
CA LEU A 40 1.62 1.49 -1.55
C LEU A 40 2.23 0.58 -2.59
N VAL A 41 3.52 0.28 -2.41
CA VAL A 41 4.21 -0.70 -3.24
C VAL A 41 4.77 -1.81 -2.36
N ASN A 42 5.13 -2.91 -2.98
CA ASN A 42 5.69 -4.06 -2.30
C ASN A 42 4.77 -4.53 -1.18
N VAL A 43 3.49 -4.58 -1.48
CA VAL A 43 2.42 -4.77 -0.49
C VAL A 43 2.26 -6.23 -0.13
N GLN A 44 2.01 -6.46 1.15
CA GLN A 44 1.51 -7.75 1.64
C GLN A 44 0.39 -7.48 2.63
N ILE A 45 -0.49 -8.45 2.77
CA ILE A 45 -1.58 -8.36 3.75
C ILE A 45 -1.15 -9.16 4.96
N ILE A 46 -1.15 -8.52 6.12
CA ILE A 46 -0.78 -9.15 7.39
C ILE A 46 -1.95 -8.96 8.33
N ALA A 47 -2.55 -10.06 8.74
CA ALA A 47 -3.79 -10.04 9.50
C ALA A 47 -4.83 -9.23 8.72
N CYS A 48 -5.35 -8.16 9.25
CA CYS A 48 -6.36 -7.33 8.60
C CYS A 48 -5.80 -6.01 8.06
N SER A 49 -4.48 -5.91 7.89
CA SER A 49 -3.84 -4.67 7.45
C SER A 49 -3.06 -4.88 6.17
N ALA A 50 -2.93 -3.82 5.38
CA ALA A 50 -1.98 -3.79 4.29
C ALA A 50 -0.67 -3.18 4.80
N VAL A 51 0.44 -3.79 4.42
CA VAL A 51 1.77 -3.30 4.77
C VAL A 51 2.54 -3.10 3.49
N GLY A 52 3.16 -1.94 3.35
CA GLY A 52 3.93 -1.66 2.15
C GLY A 52 4.73 -0.38 2.30
N VAL A 53 5.38 0.01 1.23
CA VAL A 53 6.16 1.23 1.19
C VAL A 53 5.26 2.34 0.64
N VAL A 54 5.18 3.46 1.35
CA VAL A 54 4.22 4.51 1.04
C VAL A 54 4.80 5.57 0.11
N PHE A 55 3.95 6.07 -0.77
CA PHE A 55 4.27 7.18 -1.66
C PHE A 55 3.05 8.08 -1.81
N GLY A 56 3.29 9.37 -1.87
CA GLY A 56 2.25 10.35 -2.15
C GLY A 56 1.17 10.44 -1.09
N HIS A 57 1.53 10.21 0.17
CA HIS A 57 0.56 10.30 1.26
C HIS A 57 0.12 11.75 1.45
N VAL A 58 -1.18 11.96 1.52
CA VAL A 58 -1.74 13.32 1.64
C VAL A 58 -1.35 14.03 2.92
N ARG A 59 -0.96 13.26 3.95
CA ARG A 59 -0.51 13.83 5.22
C ARG A 59 1.00 13.86 5.38
N ALA A 60 1.75 13.66 4.30
CA ALA A 60 3.21 13.74 4.37
C ALA A 60 3.62 15.21 4.51
N ALA A 61 3.97 15.60 5.73
CA ALA A 61 4.30 16.99 6.05
C ALA A 61 5.77 17.33 5.81
N ASN A 62 6.63 16.33 5.86
CA ASN A 62 8.06 16.54 5.66
C ASN A 62 8.70 15.23 5.21
N PRO A 63 9.92 15.27 4.66
CA PRO A 63 10.56 14.09 4.07
C PRO A 63 11.01 13.03 5.08
N ILE A 64 10.97 13.31 6.37
CA ILE A 64 11.39 12.35 7.38
C ILE A 64 10.26 11.88 8.29
N GLY A 65 9.04 12.32 8.03
CA GLY A 65 7.89 11.86 8.79
C GLY A 65 7.47 10.44 8.41
N ARG A 66 6.67 9.81 9.24
CA ARG A 66 6.23 8.43 9.03
C ARG A 66 5.42 8.25 7.73
N PHE A 67 4.89 9.33 7.19
CA PHE A 67 4.14 9.29 5.92
C PHE A 67 4.99 9.73 4.74
N ALA A 68 6.28 9.98 4.95
CA ALA A 68 7.16 10.39 3.87
C ALA A 68 7.37 9.27 2.87
N ASP A 69 7.58 9.65 1.61
CA ASP A 69 7.81 8.71 0.54
C ASP A 69 8.93 7.74 0.88
N GLY A 70 8.72 6.48 0.59
CA GLY A 70 9.74 5.46 0.77
C GLY A 70 9.75 4.80 2.15
N HIS A 71 8.90 5.21 3.05
CA HIS A 71 8.82 4.62 4.38
C HIS A 71 7.83 3.45 4.41
N TYR A 72 8.06 2.51 5.29
CA TYR A 72 7.07 1.45 5.53
C TYR A 72 5.85 2.03 6.21
N LEU A 73 4.71 1.54 5.78
CA LEU A 73 3.44 1.90 6.38
C LEU A 73 2.63 0.63 6.61
N ARG A 74 2.04 0.55 7.79
CA ARG A 74 1.01 -0.45 8.08
C ARG A 74 -0.31 0.29 8.21
N THR A 75 -1.30 -0.11 7.44
CA THR A 75 -2.61 0.54 7.49
C THR A 75 -3.37 0.12 8.75
N SER A 76 -4.39 0.89 9.09
CA SER A 76 -5.41 0.42 10.00
C SER A 76 -6.13 -0.76 9.37
N ASP A 77 -7.01 -1.41 10.11
CA ASP A 77 -7.73 -2.57 9.62
C ASP A 77 -8.47 -2.25 8.33
N ILE A 78 -8.36 -3.17 7.39
CA ILE A 78 -9.02 -3.05 6.10
C ILE A 78 -10.52 -3.28 6.30
N GLN A 79 -11.31 -2.33 5.82
CA GLN A 79 -12.76 -2.44 5.86
C GLN A 79 -13.33 -2.92 4.54
N SER A 80 -12.70 -2.55 3.44
CA SER A 80 -13.14 -3.04 2.13
C SER A 80 -11.98 -3.05 1.16
N VAL A 81 -12.11 -3.89 0.15
CA VAL A 81 -11.14 -4.00 -0.94
C VAL A 81 -11.94 -4.02 -2.23
N GLN A 82 -11.57 -3.15 -3.16
CA GLN A 82 -12.22 -3.07 -4.45
C GLN A 82 -11.16 -2.94 -5.54
N LYS A 83 -11.43 -3.53 -6.69
CA LYS A 83 -10.58 -3.28 -7.84
C LYS A 83 -11.13 -2.10 -8.63
N GLU A 84 -10.30 -1.09 -8.84
CA GLU A 84 -10.64 0.06 -9.65
C GLU A 84 -9.66 0.12 -10.82
N GLY A 85 -10.16 -0.12 -12.01
CA GLY A 85 -9.29 -0.22 -13.16
C GLY A 85 -8.31 -1.37 -13.02
N ARG A 86 -7.04 -1.05 -13.04
CA ARG A 86 -5.97 -2.05 -12.95
C ARG A 86 -5.45 -2.29 -11.54
N PHE A 87 -5.94 -1.54 -10.57
CA PHE A 87 -5.35 -1.55 -9.24
C PHE A 87 -6.37 -1.87 -8.18
N TRP A 88 -5.91 -2.59 -7.16
CA TRP A 88 -6.72 -2.83 -5.98
C TRP A 88 -6.64 -1.63 -5.07
N VAL A 89 -7.76 -1.27 -4.46
CA VAL A 89 -7.86 -0.17 -3.51
C VAL A 89 -8.39 -0.71 -2.21
N VAL A 90 -7.66 -0.48 -1.13
CA VAL A 90 -8.12 -0.84 0.21
C VAL A 90 -8.61 0.41 0.92
N THR A 91 -9.74 0.26 1.60
CA THR A 91 -10.31 1.33 2.39
C THR A 91 -10.24 0.92 3.86
N THR A 92 -9.72 1.83 4.67
CA THR A 92 -9.74 1.71 6.11
C THR A 92 -10.75 2.73 6.65
N LEU A 93 -10.82 2.87 7.96
CA LEU A 93 -11.80 3.79 8.54
C LEU A 93 -11.66 5.22 7.99
N ASN A 94 -10.43 5.69 7.83
CA ASN A 94 -10.19 7.08 7.46
C ASN A 94 -9.36 7.27 6.20
N SER A 95 -9.04 6.20 5.49
CA SER A 95 -8.06 6.32 4.41
C SER A 95 -8.36 5.35 3.28
N ARG A 96 -7.88 5.68 2.09
CA ARG A 96 -7.94 4.82 0.90
C ARG A 96 -6.55 4.69 0.32
N TYR A 97 -6.10 3.47 0.17
CA TYR A 97 -4.76 3.19 -0.35
C TYR A 97 -4.85 2.39 -1.64
N VAL A 98 -4.13 2.85 -2.65
CA VAL A 98 -4.00 2.11 -3.90
C VAL A 98 -2.81 1.19 -3.78
N LEU A 99 -3.01 -0.09 -4.07
CA LEU A 99 -1.94 -1.09 -4.02
C LEU A 99 -1.29 -1.15 -5.39
N ALA A 100 -0.22 -0.41 -5.57
CA ALA A 100 0.42 -0.26 -6.88
C ALA A 100 1.26 -1.48 -7.26
N SER A 101 1.88 -2.13 -6.30
CA SER A 101 2.60 -3.38 -6.53
C SER A 101 2.55 -4.25 -5.29
N PHE A 102 2.87 -5.54 -5.48
CA PHE A 102 2.80 -6.52 -4.40
C PHE A 102 4.17 -7.12 -4.13
N ARG A 103 4.38 -7.52 -2.89
CA ARG A 103 5.58 -8.24 -2.52
C ARG A 103 5.69 -9.47 -3.40
N ARG A 104 6.90 -9.71 -3.90
CA ARG A 104 7.17 -10.76 -4.86
C ARG A 104 6.79 -12.13 -4.32
N ASP A 105 7.11 -12.40 -3.08
CA ASP A 105 6.83 -13.68 -2.45
C ASP A 105 5.57 -13.57 -1.59
N GLY A 106 4.44 -13.95 -2.16
CA GLY A 106 3.22 -14.11 -1.41
C GLY A 106 2.31 -12.88 -1.31
N GLY A 107 2.72 -11.72 -1.84
CA GLY A 107 1.89 -10.52 -1.72
C GLY A 107 0.52 -10.67 -2.37
N ARG A 108 0.49 -11.10 -3.63
CA ARG A 108 -0.79 -11.30 -4.32
C ARG A 108 -1.58 -12.46 -3.76
N ALA A 109 -0.88 -13.54 -3.38
CA ALA A 109 -1.54 -14.70 -2.79
C ALA A 109 -2.21 -14.32 -1.46
N GLY A 110 -1.53 -13.50 -0.66
CA GLY A 110 -2.10 -13.02 0.60
C GLY A 110 -3.36 -12.19 0.39
N LEU A 111 -3.37 -11.33 -0.61
CA LEU A 111 -4.57 -10.57 -0.94
C LEU A 111 -5.69 -11.51 -1.40
N ARG A 112 -5.37 -12.49 -2.23
CA ARG A 112 -6.35 -13.46 -2.70
C ARG A 112 -6.99 -14.22 -1.54
N ASP A 113 -6.16 -14.65 -0.59
CA ASP A 113 -6.65 -15.36 0.60
C ASP A 113 -7.54 -14.45 1.46
N PHE A 114 -7.13 -13.21 1.60
CA PHE A 114 -7.92 -12.22 2.34
C PHE A 114 -9.30 -12.04 1.69
N LEU A 115 -9.33 -11.93 0.36
CA LEU A 115 -10.58 -11.76 -0.37
C LEU A 115 -11.49 -12.99 -0.23
N LYS A 116 -10.91 -14.18 -0.20
CA LYS A 116 -11.69 -15.41 0.01
C LYS A 116 -12.36 -15.44 1.36
N LEU A 117 -11.63 -15.01 2.40
CA LEU A 117 -12.21 -14.95 3.74
C LEU A 117 -13.33 -13.92 3.79
N GLY A 118 -13.13 -12.79 3.13
CA GLY A 118 -14.17 -11.78 3.02
C GLY A 118 -15.43 -12.28 2.34
N SER A 119 -15.27 -13.03 1.26
CA SER A 119 -16.41 -13.59 0.54
C SER A 119 -17.16 -14.64 1.37
N LYS A 120 -16.49 -15.21 2.37
CA LYS A 120 -17.13 -16.13 3.30
C LYS A 120 -17.69 -15.42 4.53
N GLY A 121 -17.63 -14.09 4.57
CA GLY A 121 -18.20 -13.31 5.66
C GLY A 121 -17.29 -13.07 6.85
N PHE A 122 -16.03 -13.54 6.81
CA PHE A 122 -15.11 -13.33 7.92
C PHE A 122 -14.60 -11.91 8.03
N PHE A 123 -14.43 -11.24 6.89
CA PHE A 123 -14.01 -9.85 6.88
C PHE A 123 -15.20 -8.97 6.69
N ILE A 124 -15.98 -8.91 7.68
CA ILE A 124 -17.16 -8.10 7.66
C ILE A 124 -16.75 -6.70 8.08
N SER A 125 -17.20 -5.69 7.35
CA SER A 125 -16.92 -4.33 7.75
C SER A 125 -17.51 -4.10 9.13
N PRO A 126 -16.91 -3.24 9.97
CA PRO A 126 -17.42 -2.98 11.31
C PRO A 126 -18.89 -2.67 11.36
N GLY A 127 -19.40 -1.97 10.36
CA GLY A 127 -20.82 -1.66 10.30
C GLY A 127 -21.72 -2.87 10.14
N ARG A 128 -21.19 -4.00 9.64
CA ARG A 128 -21.97 -5.23 9.47
C ARG A 128 -21.94 -6.13 10.69
N LEU A 129 -20.99 -5.93 11.54
CA LEU A 129 -20.88 -6.69 12.77
C LEU A 129 -21.86 -6.23 13.83
N HIS A 130 -22.49 -5.13 13.60
CA HIS A 130 -23.33 -4.49 14.60
C HIS A 130 -24.79 -4.41 14.25
#